data_15112b7aa78a61cffd8b646cf019922e
#
_entry.id   15112b7aa78a61cffd8b646cf019922e
#
_cell.length_a   1.000
_cell.length_b   1.000
_cell.length_c   1.000
_cell.angle_alpha   90.00
_cell.angle_beta   90.00
_cell.angle_gamma   90.00
#
_symmetry.space_group_name_H-M   'P 1'
#
loop_
_entity.id
_entity.type
_entity.pdbx_description
1 polymer ?
#
loop_
_entity_poly.entity_id
_entity_poly.type
_entity_poly.pdbx_seq_one_letter_code
_entity_poly.pdbx_strand_id
1 'polypeptide(L)'
;MNQCFFLEKEARQISAENAQPPLPFQLPPALGRAALSAAQDAPVCLYPADISHVTVDTGRWGRVPTALIAPKAPCRPGGVILYIHGGGWVFGSLHTHKKLVCELAARTGRVVVFPEYTLSPEAKYPTALEQCYTVLCQLPLLLQQAGLGCKPGPLAVAGDSAGGNLATALALLALQRGGPAIDGQLLYYPVTNFAFDTPSYHAFACGYSLYRAGMQWFWRQYLATPSQGLLYTASPLRAPLGLLSGLPRTMIVNGEADVLRDD
;
A
#
# COMPACT_ATOMS: atom_id res chain seq x y z
N MET A 1 -25.06 22.13 -4.41
CA MET A 1 -25.95 21.14 -3.75
C MET A 1 -25.10 20.29 -2.85
N ASN A 2 -25.25 20.39 -1.51
CA ASN A 2 -24.55 19.49 -0.58
C ASN A 2 -25.17 18.10 -0.76
N GLN A 3 -24.49 17.21 -1.47
CA GLN A 3 -24.82 15.80 -1.42
C GLN A 3 -24.60 15.34 0.03
N CYS A 4 -25.67 15.00 0.71
CA CYS A 4 -25.60 14.39 2.02
C CYS A 4 -25.22 12.93 1.79
N PHE A 5 -23.94 12.60 1.96
CA PHE A 5 -23.46 11.21 1.85
C PHE A 5 -23.94 10.44 3.08
N PHE A 6 -24.59 9.31 2.83
CA PHE A 6 -25.01 8.41 3.89
C PHE A 6 -23.82 7.58 4.33
N LEU A 7 -23.46 7.69 5.60
CA LEU A 7 -22.50 6.78 6.24
C LEU A 7 -23.26 5.81 7.12
N GLU A 8 -22.91 4.53 7.03
CA GLU A 8 -23.30 3.51 8.00
C GLU A 8 -22.96 3.98 9.42
N LYS A 9 -23.74 3.51 10.42
CA LYS A 9 -23.59 3.97 11.80
C LYS A 9 -22.16 3.79 12.32
N GLU A 10 -21.57 2.64 12.07
CA GLU A 10 -20.22 2.28 12.50
C GLU A 10 -19.16 3.14 11.78
N ALA A 11 -19.30 3.36 10.48
CA ALA A 11 -18.42 4.21 9.70
C ALA A 11 -18.47 5.67 10.18
N ARG A 12 -19.66 6.14 10.54
CA ARG A 12 -19.86 7.50 11.10
C ARG A 12 -19.17 7.65 12.44
N GLN A 13 -19.30 6.64 13.31
CA GLN A 13 -18.65 6.63 14.62
C GLN A 13 -17.12 6.67 14.46
N ILE A 14 -16.55 5.77 13.65
CA ILE A 14 -15.11 5.71 13.39
C ILE A 14 -14.61 7.03 12.78
N SER A 15 -15.37 7.61 11.84
CA SER A 15 -15.00 8.91 11.26
C SER A 15 -15.00 10.03 12.30
N ALA A 16 -15.96 10.03 13.22
CA ALA A 16 -16.02 11.01 14.31
C ALA A 16 -14.88 10.85 15.32
N GLU A 17 -14.51 9.60 15.65
CA GLU A 17 -13.37 9.28 16.50
C GLU A 17 -12.05 9.71 15.84
N ASN A 18 -11.86 9.39 14.56
CA ASN A 18 -10.66 9.75 13.79
C ASN A 18 -10.55 11.26 13.51
N ALA A 19 -11.65 12.01 13.65
CA ALA A 19 -11.66 13.46 13.49
C ALA A 19 -11.19 14.24 14.74
N GLN A 20 -10.91 13.54 15.85
CA GLN A 20 -10.47 14.21 17.09
C GLN A 20 -8.98 14.58 17.03
N PRO A 21 -8.62 15.84 17.32
CA PRO A 21 -7.24 16.26 17.42
C PRO A 21 -6.52 15.64 18.65
N PRO A 22 -5.21 15.45 18.58
CA PRO A 22 -4.36 15.72 17.44
C PRO A 22 -4.48 14.65 16.35
N LEU A 23 -4.68 15.08 15.11
CA LEU A 23 -4.72 14.17 13.97
C LEU A 23 -3.32 13.59 13.71
N PRO A 24 -3.18 12.35 13.20
CA PRO A 24 -1.87 11.71 13.01
C PRO A 24 -0.85 12.57 12.24
N PHE A 25 -1.29 13.32 11.24
CA PHE A 25 -0.44 14.21 10.44
C PHE A 25 -0.09 15.54 11.15
N GLN A 26 -0.67 15.82 12.31
CA GLN A 26 -0.32 16.96 13.17
C GLN A 26 0.77 16.60 14.17
N LEU A 27 1.09 15.31 14.31
CA LEU A 27 2.11 14.79 15.19
C LEU A 27 3.45 14.65 14.46
N PRO A 28 4.58 14.68 15.17
CA PRO A 28 5.84 14.18 14.65
C PRO A 28 5.66 12.75 14.11
N PRO A 29 6.30 12.37 12.99
CA PRO A 29 6.09 11.06 12.35
C PRO A 29 6.20 9.87 13.30
N ALA A 30 7.16 9.88 14.21
CA ALA A 30 7.34 8.81 15.21
C ALA A 30 6.11 8.64 16.12
N LEU A 31 5.52 9.75 16.58
CA LEU A 31 4.32 9.71 17.44
C LEU A 31 3.08 9.30 16.64
N GLY A 32 2.94 9.75 15.39
CA GLY A 32 1.87 9.31 14.50
C GLY A 32 1.94 7.81 14.23
N ARG A 33 3.15 7.25 14.02
CA ARG A 33 3.37 5.80 13.89
C ARG A 33 2.96 5.04 15.14
N ALA A 34 3.38 5.54 16.32
CA ALA A 34 3.03 4.92 17.60
C ALA A 34 1.52 4.92 17.83
N ALA A 35 0.84 6.03 17.55
CA ALA A 35 -0.62 6.13 17.67
C ALA A 35 -1.35 5.16 16.73
N LEU A 36 -0.93 5.06 15.46
CA LEU A 36 -1.51 4.11 14.52
C LEU A 36 -1.27 2.65 14.94
N SER A 37 -0.07 2.34 15.45
CA SER A 37 0.24 1.00 15.95
C SER A 37 -0.60 0.64 17.16
N ALA A 38 -0.73 1.55 18.13
CA ALA A 38 -1.55 1.33 19.32
C ALA A 38 -3.04 1.10 19.00
N ALA A 39 -3.56 1.75 17.96
CA ALA A 39 -4.93 1.52 17.49
C ALA A 39 -5.15 0.08 16.98
N GLN A 40 -4.09 -0.66 16.66
CA GLN A 40 -4.15 -2.05 16.20
C GLN A 40 -3.85 -3.09 17.30
N ASP A 41 -3.60 -2.65 18.54
CA ASP A 41 -3.30 -3.54 19.66
C ASP A 41 -4.54 -4.25 20.21
N ALA A 42 -5.75 -3.81 19.82
CA ALA A 42 -6.98 -4.47 20.22
C ALA A 42 -7.00 -5.94 19.75
N PRO A 43 -7.44 -6.88 20.59
CA PRO A 43 -7.52 -8.28 20.21
C PRO A 43 -8.43 -8.48 19.00
N VAL A 44 -7.89 -9.09 17.94
CA VAL A 44 -8.63 -9.42 16.73
C VAL A 44 -8.44 -10.89 16.38
N CYS A 45 -9.46 -11.50 15.81
CA CYS A 45 -9.34 -12.85 15.27
C CYS A 45 -8.41 -12.81 14.04
N LEU A 46 -7.32 -13.56 14.10
CA LEU A 46 -6.38 -13.73 12.99
C LEU A 46 -6.58 -15.10 12.35
N TYR A 47 -6.57 -15.13 11.02
CA TYR A 47 -6.44 -16.41 10.32
C TYR A 47 -5.05 -17.00 10.59
N PRO A 48 -4.97 -18.31 10.87
CA PRO A 48 -3.68 -18.97 11.11
C PRO A 48 -2.77 -18.89 9.89
N ALA A 49 -1.57 -18.38 10.10
CA ALA A 49 -0.52 -18.30 9.08
C ALA A 49 0.86 -18.51 9.72
N ASP A 50 1.79 -19.04 8.95
CA ASP A 50 3.20 -19.06 9.32
C ASP A 50 3.87 -17.80 8.78
N ILE A 51 4.47 -17.03 9.68
CA ILE A 51 5.16 -15.79 9.31
C ILE A 51 6.64 -15.99 9.51
N SER A 52 7.40 -15.89 8.42
CA SER A 52 8.86 -15.88 8.44
C SER A 52 9.37 -14.52 7.95
N HIS A 53 10.59 -14.19 8.32
CA HIS A 53 11.20 -12.90 7.98
C HIS A 53 12.51 -13.13 7.24
N VAL A 54 12.71 -12.38 6.18
CA VAL A 54 13.95 -12.28 5.42
C VAL A 54 14.34 -10.82 5.30
N THR A 55 15.61 -10.55 5.02
CA THR A 55 16.05 -9.19 4.74
C THR A 55 16.59 -9.13 3.33
N VAL A 56 15.99 -8.30 2.49
CA VAL A 56 16.37 -8.10 1.10
C VAL A 56 17.39 -6.98 1.01
N ASP A 57 18.53 -7.25 0.39
CA ASP A 57 19.47 -6.20 0.03
C ASP A 57 19.01 -5.54 -1.27
N THR A 58 18.75 -4.25 -1.21
CA THR A 58 18.29 -3.44 -2.34
C THR A 58 19.39 -2.52 -2.89
N GLY A 59 20.65 -2.83 -2.56
CA GLY A 59 21.81 -2.07 -2.98
C GLY A 59 21.83 -0.67 -2.40
N ARG A 60 21.95 0.33 -3.25
CA ARG A 60 21.98 1.75 -2.81
C ARG A 60 20.74 2.22 -2.04
N TRP A 61 19.64 1.47 -2.12
CA TRP A 61 18.38 1.79 -1.44
C TRP A 61 18.29 1.20 -0.03
N GLY A 62 19.33 0.47 0.41
CA GLY A 62 19.43 -0.11 1.75
C GLY A 62 18.86 -1.52 1.85
N ARG A 63 18.56 -1.95 3.06
CA ARG A 63 18.08 -3.30 3.37
C ARG A 63 16.61 -3.23 3.81
N VAL A 64 15.79 -4.11 3.26
CA VAL A 64 14.35 -4.14 3.50
C VAL A 64 13.97 -5.41 4.24
N PRO A 65 13.56 -5.33 5.51
CA PRO A 65 12.91 -6.45 6.18
C PRO A 65 11.65 -6.82 5.40
N THR A 66 11.47 -8.10 5.11
CA THR A 66 10.34 -8.57 4.32
C THR A 66 9.73 -9.78 5.01
N ALA A 67 8.44 -9.72 5.29
CA ALA A 67 7.73 -10.85 5.86
C ALA A 67 7.16 -11.73 4.74
N LEU A 68 7.21 -13.04 4.98
CA LEU A 68 6.58 -14.06 4.13
C LEU A 68 5.48 -14.71 4.96
N ILE A 69 4.24 -14.51 4.56
CA ILE A 69 3.04 -14.99 5.25
C ILE A 69 2.49 -16.17 4.47
N ALA A 70 2.71 -17.39 4.99
CA ALA A 70 2.24 -18.62 4.38
C ALA A 70 0.97 -19.11 5.10
N PRO A 71 -0.11 -19.50 4.38
CA PRO A 71 -1.29 -20.05 4.99
C PRO A 71 -1.00 -21.42 5.65
N LYS A 72 -1.66 -21.74 6.77
CA LYS A 72 -1.57 -23.06 7.44
C LYS A 72 -2.18 -24.21 6.62
N ALA A 73 -3.16 -23.90 5.78
CA ALA A 73 -3.72 -24.86 4.86
C ALA A 73 -2.75 -25.15 3.71
N PRO A 74 -2.88 -26.30 3.01
CA PRO A 74 -2.04 -26.57 1.87
C PRO A 74 -2.05 -25.39 0.89
N CYS A 75 -0.89 -24.81 0.63
CA CYS A 75 -0.75 -23.75 -0.37
C CYS A 75 -1.32 -24.24 -1.69
N ARG A 76 -2.18 -23.46 -2.32
CA ARG A 76 -2.55 -23.73 -3.71
C ARG A 76 -1.29 -23.67 -4.55
N PRO A 77 -1.01 -24.67 -5.39
CA PRO A 77 0.20 -24.68 -6.20
C PRO A 77 0.32 -23.37 -6.99
N GLY A 78 1.43 -22.68 -6.80
CA GLY A 78 1.86 -21.57 -7.62
C GLY A 78 0.99 -20.31 -7.54
N GLY A 79 1.50 -19.32 -6.86
CA GLY A 79 0.98 -17.96 -6.86
C GLY A 79 1.39 -17.20 -5.63
N VAL A 80 1.73 -15.95 -5.85
CA VAL A 80 2.24 -15.03 -4.83
C VAL A 80 1.47 -13.72 -4.89
N ILE A 81 1.25 -13.13 -3.73
CA ILE A 81 0.75 -11.77 -3.59
C ILE A 81 1.87 -10.93 -2.99
N LEU A 82 2.38 -9.97 -3.73
CA LEU A 82 3.23 -8.92 -3.17
C LEU A 82 2.30 -7.83 -2.64
N TYR A 83 2.18 -7.72 -1.31
CA TYR A 83 1.35 -6.72 -0.67
C TYR A 83 2.19 -5.54 -0.18
N ILE A 84 1.86 -4.34 -0.62
CA ILE A 84 2.54 -3.10 -0.25
C ILE A 84 1.57 -2.28 0.61
N HIS A 85 1.97 -1.99 1.83
CA HIS A 85 1.07 -1.36 2.79
C HIS A 85 0.89 0.15 2.57
N GLY A 86 -0.26 0.66 3.03
CA GLY A 86 -0.59 2.06 3.07
C GLY A 86 -0.01 2.81 4.28
N GLY A 87 -0.60 3.96 4.55
CA GLY A 87 -0.18 4.85 5.64
C GLY A 87 0.57 6.08 5.14
N GLY A 88 0.26 6.56 3.92
CA GLY A 88 0.82 7.81 3.38
C GLY A 88 2.33 7.79 3.21
N TRP A 89 2.94 6.65 2.97
CA TRP A 89 4.39 6.42 2.92
C TRP A 89 5.14 6.74 4.22
N VAL A 90 4.45 7.23 5.25
CA VAL A 90 5.02 7.70 6.52
C VAL A 90 4.72 6.76 7.66
N PHE A 91 3.57 6.12 7.61
CA PHE A 91 3.04 5.21 8.63
C PHE A 91 2.87 3.80 8.06
N GLY A 92 2.47 2.89 8.92
CA GLY A 92 2.21 1.50 8.54
C GLY A 92 3.38 0.57 8.81
N SER A 93 3.05 -0.70 8.97
CA SER A 93 3.98 -1.81 9.23
C SER A 93 3.25 -3.14 9.09
N LEU A 94 3.96 -4.26 9.20
CA LEU A 94 3.32 -5.57 9.30
C LEU A 94 2.34 -5.64 10.50
N HIS A 95 2.67 -4.99 11.62
CA HIS A 95 1.78 -4.96 12.78
C HIS A 95 0.42 -4.37 12.44
N THR A 96 0.40 -3.24 11.75
CA THR A 96 -0.84 -2.54 11.38
C THR A 96 -1.67 -3.26 10.31
N HIS A 97 -1.05 -4.13 9.50
CA HIS A 97 -1.70 -4.83 8.40
C HIS A 97 -1.80 -6.35 8.60
N LYS A 98 -1.35 -6.85 9.76
CA LYS A 98 -1.23 -8.29 10.03
C LYS A 98 -2.54 -9.05 9.81
N LYS A 99 -3.66 -8.51 10.28
CA LYS A 99 -4.98 -9.13 10.08
C LYS A 99 -5.29 -9.30 8.60
N LEU A 100 -5.12 -8.24 7.83
CA LEU A 100 -5.42 -8.24 6.40
C LEU A 100 -4.55 -9.24 5.62
N VAL A 101 -3.23 -9.22 5.84
CA VAL A 101 -2.33 -10.10 5.08
C VAL A 101 -2.47 -11.58 5.46
N CYS A 102 -2.75 -11.88 6.74
CA CYS A 102 -3.09 -13.24 7.17
C CYS A 102 -4.41 -13.71 6.55
N GLU A 103 -5.41 -12.85 6.46
CA GLU A 103 -6.69 -13.16 5.83
C GLU A 103 -6.54 -13.37 4.33
N LEU A 104 -5.77 -12.53 3.64
CA LEU A 104 -5.44 -12.72 2.23
C LEU A 104 -4.73 -14.06 2.00
N ALA A 105 -3.71 -14.38 2.79
CA ALA A 105 -3.00 -15.65 2.67
C ALA A 105 -3.96 -16.84 2.86
N ALA A 106 -4.76 -16.83 3.93
CA ALA A 106 -5.68 -17.92 4.24
C ALA A 106 -6.78 -18.11 3.20
N ARG A 107 -7.44 -17.03 2.77
CA ARG A 107 -8.55 -17.09 1.82
C ARG A 107 -8.13 -17.41 0.40
N THR A 108 -6.95 -16.96 0.00
CA THR A 108 -6.44 -17.23 -1.35
C THR A 108 -5.64 -18.52 -1.44
N GLY A 109 -5.14 -19.03 -0.31
CA GLY A 109 -4.21 -20.15 -0.25
C GLY A 109 -2.84 -19.81 -0.84
N ARG A 110 -2.47 -18.51 -0.90
CA ARG A 110 -1.23 -18.01 -1.52
C ARG A 110 -0.30 -17.44 -0.46
N VAL A 111 0.99 -17.47 -0.76
CA VAL A 111 1.97 -16.76 0.06
C VAL A 111 1.81 -15.26 -0.20
N VAL A 112 1.71 -14.49 0.89
CA VAL A 112 1.77 -13.02 0.82
C VAL A 112 3.18 -12.58 1.21
N VAL A 113 3.81 -11.81 0.35
CA VAL A 113 5.13 -11.19 0.59
C VAL A 113 4.89 -9.72 0.93
N PHE A 114 5.40 -9.30 2.09
CA PHE A 114 5.14 -7.99 2.67
C PHE A 114 6.47 -7.27 2.95
N PRO A 115 6.93 -6.36 2.06
CA PRO A 115 8.11 -5.55 2.31
C PRO A 115 7.82 -4.44 3.33
N GLU A 116 8.63 -4.36 4.36
CA GLU A 116 8.69 -3.23 5.29
C GLU A 116 9.60 -2.14 4.68
N TYR A 117 9.09 -1.47 3.64
CA TYR A 117 9.86 -0.44 2.94
C TYR A 117 10.21 0.73 3.88
N THR A 118 11.31 1.42 3.60
CA THR A 118 11.75 2.54 4.43
C THR A 118 10.79 3.71 4.31
N LEU A 119 10.23 4.10 5.45
CA LEU A 119 9.22 5.14 5.54
C LEU A 119 9.80 6.55 5.33
N SER A 120 8.94 7.45 4.90
CA SER A 120 9.21 8.89 4.86
C SER A 120 8.94 9.51 6.24
N PRO A 121 9.61 10.60 6.61
CA PRO A 121 10.55 11.41 5.81
C PRO A 121 11.99 10.88 5.79
N GLU A 122 12.31 9.79 6.50
CA GLU A 122 13.66 9.25 6.60
C GLU A 122 14.20 8.82 5.22
N ALA A 123 13.31 8.29 4.38
CA ALA A 123 13.61 8.03 2.97
C ALA A 123 12.57 8.71 2.09
N LYS A 124 13.05 9.48 1.12
CA LYS A 124 12.22 10.19 0.15
C LYS A 124 12.01 9.34 -1.11
N TYR A 125 11.01 9.73 -1.91
CA TYR A 125 10.82 9.18 -3.24
C TYR A 125 12.15 9.27 -4.04
N PRO A 126 12.54 8.22 -4.78
CA PRO A 126 11.78 7.00 -5.07
C PRO A 126 12.15 5.78 -4.19
N THR A 127 12.77 5.95 -3.01
CA THR A 127 13.37 4.86 -2.23
C THR A 127 12.40 3.70 -1.98
N ALA A 128 11.19 3.96 -1.46
CA ALA A 128 10.20 2.92 -1.18
C ALA A 128 9.81 2.14 -2.44
N LEU A 129 9.61 2.83 -3.57
CA LEU A 129 9.29 2.20 -4.84
C LEU A 129 10.42 1.28 -5.34
N GLU A 130 11.66 1.74 -5.30
CA GLU A 130 12.82 0.97 -5.75
C GLU A 130 13.12 -0.23 -4.84
N GLN A 131 12.88 -0.08 -3.55
CA GLN A 131 12.94 -1.18 -2.59
C GLN A 131 11.90 -2.25 -2.91
N CYS A 132 10.64 -1.87 -3.09
CA CYS A 132 9.57 -2.80 -3.46
C CYS A 132 9.83 -3.46 -4.83
N TYR A 133 10.38 -2.73 -5.79
CA TYR A 133 10.76 -3.28 -7.09
C TYR A 133 11.87 -4.32 -6.97
N THR A 134 12.87 -4.08 -6.12
CA THR A 134 13.93 -5.06 -5.87
C THR A 134 13.38 -6.32 -5.21
N VAL A 135 12.47 -6.18 -4.24
CA VAL A 135 11.76 -7.33 -3.64
C VAL A 135 10.99 -8.10 -4.69
N LEU A 136 10.24 -7.41 -5.58
CA LEU A 136 9.53 -8.03 -6.70
C LEU A 136 10.47 -8.90 -7.57
N CYS A 137 11.62 -8.35 -7.95
CA CYS A 137 12.60 -9.07 -8.78
C CYS A 137 13.20 -10.27 -8.07
N GLN A 138 13.30 -10.25 -6.75
CA GLN A 138 13.90 -11.33 -5.95
C GLN A 138 12.88 -12.36 -5.42
N LEU A 139 11.59 -12.22 -5.71
CA LEU A 139 10.53 -13.11 -5.19
C LEU A 139 10.85 -14.60 -5.34
N PRO A 140 11.31 -15.11 -6.51
CA PRO A 140 11.61 -16.54 -6.65
C PRO A 140 12.69 -17.02 -5.68
N LEU A 141 13.74 -16.22 -5.51
CA LEU A 141 14.84 -16.52 -4.60
C LEU A 141 14.39 -16.50 -3.13
N LEU A 142 13.60 -15.50 -2.75
CA LEU A 142 13.09 -15.35 -1.38
C LEU A 142 12.21 -16.55 -0.99
N LEU A 143 11.32 -16.98 -1.87
CA LEU A 143 10.44 -18.12 -1.64
C LEU A 143 11.23 -19.44 -1.55
N GLN A 144 12.25 -19.60 -2.39
CA GLN A 144 13.14 -20.75 -2.34
C GLN A 144 13.91 -20.81 -1.01
N GLN A 145 14.50 -19.70 -0.58
CA GLN A 145 15.24 -19.60 0.68
C GLN A 145 14.37 -19.88 1.91
N ALA A 146 13.10 -19.50 1.84
CA ALA A 146 12.14 -19.76 2.90
C ALA A 146 11.55 -21.17 2.90
N GLY A 147 11.98 -22.05 1.97
CA GLY A 147 11.39 -23.38 1.83
C GLY A 147 9.94 -23.37 1.33
N LEU A 148 9.47 -22.24 0.86
CA LEU A 148 8.12 -22.03 0.34
C LEU A 148 8.06 -22.27 -1.18
N GLY A 149 8.94 -23.15 -1.70
CA GLY A 149 9.12 -23.45 -3.12
C GLY A 149 7.81 -23.51 -3.88
N CYS A 150 7.34 -22.36 -4.35
CA CYS A 150 6.16 -22.27 -5.18
C CYS A 150 6.54 -22.66 -6.60
N LYS A 151 5.79 -23.59 -7.18
CA LYS A 151 5.82 -23.75 -8.64
C LYS A 151 5.50 -22.40 -9.27
N PRO A 152 6.08 -22.06 -10.42
CA PRO A 152 5.70 -20.85 -11.14
C PRO A 152 4.19 -20.75 -11.24
N GLY A 153 3.64 -19.64 -10.82
CA GLY A 153 2.20 -19.39 -10.80
C GLY A 153 1.93 -17.89 -10.84
N PRO A 154 0.67 -17.46 -10.92
CA PRO A 154 0.36 -16.05 -11.10
C PRO A 154 0.87 -15.20 -9.96
N LEU A 155 1.44 -14.06 -10.32
CA LEU A 155 1.92 -13.03 -9.42
C LEU A 155 0.89 -11.89 -9.39
N ALA A 156 0.38 -11.58 -8.22
CA ALA A 156 -0.44 -10.39 -8.02
C ALA A 156 0.31 -9.37 -7.17
N VAL A 157 0.11 -8.10 -7.47
CA VAL A 157 0.49 -7.01 -6.57
C VAL A 157 -0.76 -6.44 -5.93
N ALA A 158 -0.69 -6.11 -4.65
CA ALA A 158 -1.82 -5.54 -3.94
C ALA A 158 -1.34 -4.43 -3.01
N GLY A 159 -2.21 -3.49 -2.70
CA GLY A 159 -1.89 -2.45 -1.73
C GLY A 159 -3.06 -1.51 -1.49
N ASP A 160 -2.99 -0.82 -0.36
CA ASP A 160 -3.98 0.16 0.07
C ASP A 160 -3.39 1.57 0.09
N SER A 161 -4.16 2.59 -0.30
CA SER A 161 -3.77 4.00 -0.20
C SER A 161 -2.40 4.27 -0.87
N ALA A 162 -1.43 4.76 -0.12
CA ALA A 162 -0.03 4.92 -0.58
C ALA A 162 0.60 3.60 -1.06
N GLY A 163 0.22 2.46 -0.49
CA GLY A 163 0.64 1.14 -0.95
C GLY A 163 0.02 0.78 -2.30
N GLY A 164 -1.23 1.18 -2.55
CA GLY A 164 -1.87 1.08 -3.86
C GLY A 164 -1.18 1.94 -4.92
N ASN A 165 -0.71 3.13 -4.51
CA ASN A 165 0.15 3.97 -5.35
C ASN A 165 1.44 3.23 -5.73
N LEU A 166 2.16 2.74 -4.72
CA LEU A 166 3.41 2.00 -4.94
C LEU A 166 3.21 0.75 -5.79
N ALA A 167 2.10 0.00 -5.59
CA ALA A 167 1.77 -1.19 -6.38
C ALA A 167 1.56 -0.85 -7.86
N THR A 168 0.82 0.22 -8.15
CA THR A 168 0.59 0.67 -9.53
C THR A 168 1.88 1.21 -10.16
N ALA A 169 2.62 2.05 -9.44
CA ALA A 169 3.91 2.57 -9.91
C ALA A 169 4.92 1.45 -10.16
N LEU A 170 4.93 0.42 -9.31
CA LEU A 170 5.76 -0.77 -9.46
C LEU A 170 5.41 -1.57 -10.71
N ALA A 171 4.12 -1.74 -11.01
CA ALA A 171 3.68 -2.42 -12.23
C ALA A 171 4.10 -1.64 -13.50
N LEU A 172 3.95 -0.31 -13.49
CA LEU A 172 4.44 0.55 -14.57
C LEU A 172 5.97 0.45 -14.73
N LEU A 173 6.69 0.41 -13.61
CA LEU A 173 8.14 0.28 -13.61
C LEU A 173 8.60 -1.08 -14.14
N ALA A 174 7.88 -2.15 -13.78
CA ALA A 174 8.14 -3.50 -14.29
C ALA A 174 7.95 -3.56 -15.82
N LEU A 175 6.89 -2.97 -16.35
CA LEU A 175 6.68 -2.85 -17.80
C LEU A 175 7.80 -2.08 -18.48
N GLN A 176 8.17 -0.93 -17.93
CA GLN A 176 9.22 -0.08 -18.50
C GLN A 176 10.59 -0.74 -18.51
N ARG A 177 10.90 -1.52 -17.47
CA ARG A 177 12.24 -2.15 -17.31
C ARG A 177 12.32 -3.57 -17.84
N GLY A 178 11.24 -4.12 -18.39
CA GLY A 178 11.18 -5.54 -18.78
C GLY A 178 11.37 -6.47 -17.57
N GLY A 179 10.83 -6.08 -16.43
CA GLY A 179 10.89 -6.83 -15.17
C GLY A 179 9.91 -8.01 -15.11
N PRO A 180 9.69 -8.59 -13.92
CA PRO A 180 8.78 -9.70 -13.76
C PRO A 180 7.36 -9.38 -14.23
N ALA A 181 6.73 -10.31 -14.95
CA ALA A 181 5.35 -10.18 -15.37
C ALA A 181 4.42 -10.23 -14.14
N ILE A 182 3.48 -9.30 -14.08
CA ILE A 182 2.45 -9.20 -13.04
C ILE A 182 1.12 -9.57 -13.69
N ASP A 183 0.41 -10.56 -13.13
CA ASP A 183 -0.83 -11.10 -13.71
C ASP A 183 -2.08 -10.34 -13.26
N GLY A 184 -1.99 -9.65 -12.09
CA GLY A 184 -3.12 -8.90 -11.55
C GLY A 184 -2.72 -7.86 -10.52
N GLN A 185 -3.59 -6.85 -10.36
CA GLN A 185 -3.49 -5.83 -9.31
C GLN A 185 -4.78 -5.78 -8.49
N LEU A 186 -4.63 -5.65 -7.16
CA LEU A 186 -5.74 -5.34 -6.24
C LEU A 186 -5.40 -4.07 -5.48
N LEU A 187 -6.13 -3.02 -5.76
CA LEU A 187 -5.86 -1.68 -5.26
C LEU A 187 -7.02 -1.22 -4.38
N TYR A 188 -6.76 -1.00 -3.12
CA TYR A 188 -7.72 -0.43 -2.19
C TYR A 188 -7.50 1.09 -2.11
N TYR A 189 -8.48 1.87 -2.52
CA TYR A 189 -8.48 3.35 -2.48
C TYR A 189 -7.08 3.94 -2.79
N PRO A 190 -6.48 3.58 -3.95
CA PRO A 190 -5.10 3.96 -4.24
C PRO A 190 -4.94 5.47 -4.42
N VAL A 191 -3.80 6.01 -3.99
CA VAL A 191 -3.39 7.37 -4.37
C VAL A 191 -2.84 7.32 -5.79
N THR A 192 -3.43 8.04 -6.74
CA THR A 192 -3.00 7.94 -8.15
C THR A 192 -2.43 9.23 -8.71
N ASN A 193 -2.63 10.38 -8.05
CA ASN A 193 -2.20 11.67 -8.55
C ASN A 193 -1.72 12.61 -7.45
N PHE A 194 -0.74 13.46 -7.80
CA PHE A 194 -0.33 14.62 -7.01
C PHE A 194 -1.21 15.83 -7.39
N ALA A 195 -2.49 15.73 -7.03
CA ALA A 195 -3.48 16.78 -7.15
C ALA A 195 -4.41 16.73 -5.92
N PHE A 196 -5.05 17.86 -5.57
CA PHE A 196 -5.86 17.95 -4.37
C PHE A 196 -7.14 18.76 -4.63
N ASP A 197 -7.62 18.74 -5.86
CA ASP A 197 -8.68 19.62 -6.36
C ASP A 197 -9.82 18.86 -7.05
N THR A 198 -9.85 17.54 -6.94
CA THR A 198 -10.99 16.75 -7.41
C THR A 198 -12.24 17.03 -6.57
N PRO A 199 -13.44 16.73 -7.09
CA PRO A 199 -14.68 16.89 -6.32
C PRO A 199 -14.66 16.20 -4.97
N SER A 200 -14.07 15.00 -4.87
CA SER A 200 -13.95 14.27 -3.60
C SER A 200 -13.02 14.97 -2.61
N TYR A 201 -11.91 15.56 -3.07
CA TYR A 201 -11.04 16.36 -2.22
C TYR A 201 -11.73 17.61 -1.63
N HIS A 202 -12.72 18.15 -2.31
CA HIS A 202 -13.54 19.24 -1.78
C HIS A 202 -14.66 18.74 -0.87
N ALA A 203 -15.37 17.69 -1.27
CA ALA A 203 -16.52 17.16 -0.54
C ALA A 203 -16.12 16.54 0.81
N PHE A 204 -14.97 15.86 0.86
CA PHE A 204 -14.49 15.12 2.03
C PHE A 204 -13.24 15.76 2.67
N ALA A 205 -13.02 17.05 2.45
CA ALA A 205 -11.84 17.78 2.91
C ALA A 205 -11.56 17.65 4.41
N CYS A 206 -12.60 17.47 5.22
CA CYS A 206 -12.52 17.30 6.68
C CYS A 206 -13.72 16.52 7.20
N GLY A 207 -13.65 16.03 8.44
CA GLY A 207 -14.75 15.30 9.10
C GLY A 207 -14.85 13.81 8.74
N TYR A 208 -13.89 13.29 8.00
CA TYR A 208 -13.76 11.88 7.63
C TYR A 208 -12.41 11.33 8.10
N SER A 209 -12.13 10.05 7.81
CA SER A 209 -10.88 9.41 8.29
C SER A 209 -9.61 9.97 7.64
N LEU A 210 -9.70 10.40 6.39
CA LEU A 210 -8.58 11.00 5.66
C LEU A 210 -8.95 12.42 5.22
N TYR A 211 -8.04 13.36 5.43
CA TYR A 211 -8.26 14.77 5.14
C TYR A 211 -7.42 15.23 3.94
N ARG A 212 -7.94 16.22 3.21
CA ARG A 212 -7.18 16.91 2.18
C ARG A 212 -5.85 17.46 2.71
N ALA A 213 -5.86 18.12 3.87
CA ALA A 213 -4.66 18.64 4.53
C ALA A 213 -3.68 17.52 4.91
N GLY A 214 -4.20 16.34 5.33
CA GLY A 214 -3.40 15.15 5.60
C GLY A 214 -2.70 14.64 4.35
N MET A 215 -3.40 14.52 3.22
CA MET A 215 -2.81 14.11 1.96
C MET A 215 -1.71 15.08 1.50
N GLN A 216 -1.94 16.39 1.61
CA GLN A 216 -0.92 17.39 1.31
C GLN A 216 0.32 17.25 2.21
N TRP A 217 0.10 16.92 3.50
CA TRP A 217 1.20 16.66 4.42
C TRP A 217 1.97 15.39 4.05
N PHE A 218 1.28 14.28 3.75
CA PHE A 218 1.91 13.01 3.35
C PHE A 218 2.80 13.18 2.11
N TRP A 219 2.30 13.86 1.10
CA TRP A 219 3.08 14.14 -0.11
C TRP A 219 4.32 14.99 0.17
N ARG A 220 4.24 15.98 1.06
CA ARG A 220 5.41 16.75 1.51
C ARG A 220 6.43 15.89 2.25
N GLN A 221 5.99 14.87 2.99
CA GLN A 221 6.90 13.91 3.60
C GLN A 221 7.54 13.00 2.57
N TYR A 222 6.79 12.56 1.57
CA TYR A 222 7.24 11.58 0.57
C TYR A 222 8.17 12.16 -0.47
N LEU A 223 7.87 13.32 -1.03
CA LEU A 223 8.64 13.94 -2.09
C LEU A 223 9.81 14.76 -1.54
N ALA A 224 10.95 14.76 -2.24
CA ALA A 224 12.05 15.69 -1.97
C ALA A 224 11.78 17.06 -2.60
N THR A 225 11.14 17.08 -3.78
CA THR A 225 10.70 18.29 -4.47
C THR A 225 9.30 18.11 -5.05
N PRO A 226 8.47 19.16 -5.12
CA PRO A 226 7.11 19.05 -5.70
C PRO A 226 7.09 18.55 -7.14
N SER A 227 8.13 18.85 -7.93
CA SER A 227 8.25 18.42 -9.33
C SER A 227 8.26 16.88 -9.47
N GLN A 228 8.74 16.15 -8.47
CA GLN A 228 8.70 14.69 -8.47
C GLN A 228 7.28 14.15 -8.48
N GLY A 229 6.32 14.88 -7.90
CA GLY A 229 4.90 14.52 -7.93
C GLY A 229 4.29 14.51 -9.34
N LEU A 230 4.97 15.11 -10.32
CA LEU A 230 4.53 15.08 -11.71
C LEU A 230 5.02 13.86 -12.49
N LEU A 231 5.93 13.08 -11.90
CA LEU A 231 6.43 11.85 -12.51
C LEU A 231 5.37 10.74 -12.38
N TYR A 232 5.13 9.98 -13.42
CA TYR A 232 4.12 8.91 -13.40
C TYR A 232 4.47 7.76 -12.43
N THR A 233 5.72 7.62 -12.04
CA THR A 233 6.15 6.68 -11.00
C THR A 233 5.89 7.19 -9.57
N ALA A 234 5.49 8.45 -9.42
CA ALA A 234 4.91 9.00 -8.19
C ALA A 234 3.38 9.16 -8.33
N SER A 235 2.92 9.60 -9.49
CA SER A 235 1.50 9.83 -9.83
C SER A 235 1.09 8.95 -11.01
N PRO A 236 0.70 7.70 -10.79
CA PRO A 236 0.41 6.72 -11.85
C PRO A 236 -0.62 7.19 -12.89
N LEU A 237 -1.59 8.00 -12.49
CA LEU A 237 -2.58 8.57 -13.41
C LEU A 237 -1.95 9.41 -14.55
N ARG A 238 -0.72 9.89 -14.38
CA ARG A 238 0.03 10.68 -15.37
C ARG A 238 0.81 9.82 -16.36
N ALA A 239 0.72 8.49 -16.25
CA ALA A 239 1.42 7.61 -17.17
C ALA A 239 0.87 7.72 -18.60
N PRO A 240 1.73 7.61 -19.63
CA PRO A 240 1.25 7.56 -21.00
C PRO A 240 0.25 6.43 -21.24
N LEU A 241 -0.78 6.66 -22.03
CA LEU A 241 -1.84 5.66 -22.32
C LEU A 241 -1.27 4.33 -22.82
N GLY A 242 -0.22 4.37 -23.65
CA GLY A 242 0.45 3.16 -24.13
C GLY A 242 1.09 2.34 -23.02
N LEU A 243 1.52 2.97 -21.90
CA LEU A 243 2.06 2.27 -20.74
C LEU A 243 0.91 1.77 -19.86
N LEU A 244 -0.14 2.57 -19.66
CA LEU A 244 -1.34 2.18 -18.91
C LEU A 244 -2.05 0.97 -19.54
N SER A 245 -2.11 0.87 -20.87
CA SER A 245 -2.72 -0.27 -21.58
C SER A 245 -1.96 -1.58 -21.37
N GLY A 246 -0.70 -1.52 -20.93
CA GLY A 246 0.11 -2.69 -20.58
C GLY A 246 -0.06 -3.17 -19.14
N LEU A 247 -0.81 -2.44 -18.31
CA LEU A 247 -1.05 -2.85 -16.93
C LEU A 247 -1.84 -4.17 -16.87
N PRO A 248 -1.58 -5.00 -15.85
CA PRO A 248 -2.32 -6.25 -15.67
C PRO A 248 -3.79 -6.00 -15.36
N ARG A 249 -4.59 -7.07 -15.33
CA ARG A 249 -5.98 -6.99 -14.86
C ARG A 249 -6.01 -6.34 -13.49
N THR A 250 -6.81 -5.30 -13.35
CA THR A 250 -6.83 -4.45 -12.15
C THR A 250 -8.23 -4.43 -11.55
N MET A 251 -8.28 -4.66 -10.22
CA MET A 251 -9.47 -4.41 -9.41
C MET A 251 -9.16 -3.23 -8.49
N ILE A 252 -10.01 -2.21 -8.54
CA ILE A 252 -9.94 -1.04 -7.66
C ILE A 252 -11.16 -1.06 -6.75
N VAL A 253 -10.94 -0.87 -5.45
CA VAL A 253 -12.00 -0.78 -4.44
C VAL A 253 -11.87 0.56 -3.74
N ASN A 254 -12.83 1.46 -3.96
CA ASN A 254 -12.86 2.78 -3.35
C ASN A 254 -14.00 2.92 -2.33
N GLY A 255 -13.77 3.73 -1.30
CA GLY A 255 -14.84 4.20 -0.43
C GLY A 255 -15.60 5.37 -1.08
N GLU A 256 -16.91 5.45 -0.84
CA GLU A 256 -17.70 6.56 -1.38
C GLU A 256 -17.34 7.90 -0.73
N ALA A 257 -17.12 7.92 0.58
CA ALA A 257 -16.77 9.10 1.36
C ALA A 257 -15.26 9.17 1.61
N ASP A 258 -14.47 9.26 0.54
CA ASP A 258 -13.02 9.31 0.57
C ASP A 258 -12.50 10.42 -0.34
N VAL A 259 -11.50 11.18 0.12
CA VAL A 259 -10.83 12.21 -0.69
C VAL A 259 -10.18 11.61 -1.95
N LEU A 260 -9.77 10.34 -1.91
CA LEU A 260 -9.11 9.62 -3.01
C LEU A 260 -10.09 9.02 -4.03
N ARG A 261 -11.40 9.13 -3.80
CA ARG A 261 -12.40 8.48 -4.67
C ARG A 261 -12.28 8.87 -6.13
N ASP A 262 -11.99 10.13 -6.40
CA ASP A 262 -11.98 10.71 -7.75
C ASP A 262 -10.54 10.90 -8.30
N ASP A 263 -9.55 10.33 -7.62
CA ASP A 263 -8.14 10.34 -8.04
C ASP A 263 -7.92 9.58 -9.35
#